data_fe28aa809d15218f0c56739956c14723
#
_entry.id   fe28aa809d15218f0c56739956c14723
#
_cell.length_a   1.000
_cell.length_b   1.000
_cell.length_c   1.000
_cell.angle_alpha   90.00
_cell.angle_beta   90.00
_cell.angle_gamma   90.00
#
_symmetry.space_group_name_H-M   'P 1'
#
loop_
_entity.id
_entity.type
_entity.pdbx_description
1 polymer ?
#
loop_
_entity_poly.entity_id
_entity_poly.type
_entity_poly.pdbx_seq_one_letter_code
_entity_poly.pdbx_strand_id
1 'polypeptide(L)'
;MVVGLGNPGAKYDGTRHNIGFEVLTKLQSKLSASTPRSKYEGQFSTAAVNGGSLLLVWPLTFMNNSGRCVQPMASFYKVNHEQDVLVVCDDLSLPLGKLRFRASGSAGGQKGLNDILRAFGSQTVARLRIGIDPAPPQWDAADYVLGRFREEERPVADVAVAEATEAVLSWATRGIAFCMNKFNG
;
A
#
# COMPACT_ATOMS: atom_id res chain seq x y z
N MET A 1 -1.33 -6.65 9.65
CA MET A 1 -0.93 -6.97 8.27
C MET A 1 -0.85 -5.69 7.45
N VAL A 2 0.23 -5.48 6.71
CA VAL A 2 0.38 -4.35 5.78
C VAL A 2 0.44 -4.89 4.36
N VAL A 3 -0.41 -4.34 3.49
CA VAL A 3 -0.51 -4.73 2.08
C VAL A 3 -0.01 -3.57 1.23
N GLY A 4 1.07 -3.74 0.50
CA GLY A 4 1.49 -2.78 -0.54
C GLY A 4 0.85 -3.15 -1.86
N LEU A 5 0.24 -2.19 -2.54
CA LEU A 5 -0.34 -2.42 -3.86
C LEU A 5 0.67 -2.14 -4.97
N GLY A 6 0.61 -2.95 -6.01
CA GLY A 6 1.44 -2.87 -7.21
C GLY A 6 1.10 -3.98 -8.20
N ASN A 7 1.67 -3.92 -9.38
CA ASN A 7 1.60 -4.96 -10.41
C ASN A 7 2.92 -5.76 -10.44
N PRO A 8 2.87 -7.08 -10.64
CA PRO A 8 4.06 -7.92 -10.74
C PRO A 8 4.76 -7.75 -12.10
N GLY A 9 6.08 -7.92 -12.08
CA GLY A 9 6.93 -7.95 -13.27
C GLY A 9 7.74 -6.68 -13.49
N ALA A 10 8.97 -6.85 -13.99
CA ALA A 10 9.99 -5.80 -14.10
C ALA A 10 9.54 -4.57 -14.92
N LYS A 11 8.59 -4.72 -15.85
CA LYS A 11 8.06 -3.59 -16.62
C LYS A 11 7.29 -2.58 -15.76
N TYR A 12 6.80 -2.99 -14.59
CA TYR A 12 6.07 -2.14 -13.65
C TYR A 12 6.94 -1.57 -12.52
N ASP A 13 8.22 -1.97 -12.46
CA ASP A 13 9.14 -1.48 -11.45
C ASP A 13 9.35 0.04 -11.60
N GLY A 14 9.21 0.76 -10.49
CA GLY A 14 9.33 2.21 -10.44
C GLY A 14 8.15 2.99 -11.04
N THR A 15 7.04 2.31 -11.40
CA THR A 15 5.82 3.01 -11.82
C THR A 15 5.09 3.61 -10.63
N ARG A 16 4.28 4.65 -10.88
CA ARG A 16 3.48 5.31 -9.83
C ARG A 16 2.56 4.32 -9.11
N HIS A 17 1.98 3.37 -9.85
CA HIS A 17 1.07 2.35 -9.32
C HIS A 17 1.77 1.33 -8.39
N ASN A 18 3.10 1.23 -8.46
CA ASN A 18 3.90 0.33 -7.63
C ASN A 18 4.47 0.99 -6.37
N ILE A 19 4.09 2.24 -6.06
CA ILE A 19 4.61 2.95 -4.88
C ILE A 19 4.32 2.20 -3.57
N GLY A 20 3.20 1.46 -3.50
CA GLY A 20 2.90 0.59 -2.36
C GLY A 20 3.92 -0.54 -2.20
N PHE A 21 4.38 -1.15 -3.30
CA PHE A 21 5.46 -2.15 -3.27
C PHE A 21 6.78 -1.56 -2.79
N GLU A 22 7.10 -0.33 -3.23
CA GLU A 22 8.34 0.34 -2.82
C GLU A 22 8.37 0.61 -1.32
N VAL A 23 7.25 1.06 -0.73
CA VAL A 23 7.11 1.25 0.73
C VAL A 23 7.36 -0.06 1.48
N LEU A 24 6.75 -1.16 1.06
CA LEU A 24 6.93 -2.45 1.71
C LEU A 24 8.36 -2.99 1.57
N THR A 25 8.98 -2.81 0.41
CA THR A 25 10.38 -3.20 0.18
C THR A 25 11.33 -2.43 1.10
N LYS A 26 11.10 -1.12 1.25
CA LYS A 26 11.87 -0.29 2.20
C LYS A 26 11.61 -0.70 3.65
N LEU A 27 10.36 -0.99 4.00
CA LEU A 27 9.97 -1.45 5.33
C LEU A 27 10.58 -2.83 5.66
N GLN A 28 10.57 -3.77 4.70
CA GLN A 28 11.21 -5.07 4.82
C GLN A 28 12.70 -4.94 5.16
N SER A 29 13.41 -4.12 4.41
CA SER A 29 14.84 -3.85 4.65
C SER A 29 15.07 -3.21 6.01
N LYS A 30 14.30 -2.16 6.35
CA LYS A 30 14.42 -1.43 7.62
C LYS A 30 14.20 -2.31 8.86
N LEU A 31 13.26 -3.25 8.78
CA LEU A 31 12.91 -4.16 9.87
C LEU A 31 13.73 -5.46 9.88
N SER A 32 14.67 -5.64 8.95
CA SER A 32 15.36 -6.93 8.76
C SER A 32 14.36 -8.10 8.74
N ALA A 33 13.24 -7.90 8.03
CA ALA A 33 12.17 -8.88 7.98
C ALA A 33 12.63 -10.19 7.31
N SER A 34 11.90 -11.27 7.54
CA SER A 34 12.22 -12.59 6.97
C SER A 34 12.32 -12.54 5.45
N THR A 35 13.06 -13.49 4.86
CA THR A 35 13.06 -13.67 3.41
C THR A 35 11.63 -13.87 2.91
N PRO A 36 11.22 -13.20 1.82
CA PRO A 36 9.88 -13.35 1.27
C PRO A 36 9.57 -14.78 0.86
N ARG A 37 8.36 -15.22 1.19
CA ARG A 37 7.81 -16.52 0.80
C ARG A 37 6.57 -16.32 -0.03
N SER A 38 6.27 -17.25 -0.94
CA SER A 38 5.09 -17.18 -1.81
C SER A 38 3.91 -17.95 -1.20
N LYS A 39 2.71 -17.33 -1.22
CA LYS A 39 1.44 -17.95 -0.84
C LYS A 39 0.25 -17.14 -1.41
N TYR A 40 -0.83 -17.81 -1.78
CA TYR A 40 -2.07 -17.16 -2.25
C TYR A 40 -1.83 -16.11 -3.34
N GLU A 41 -1.09 -16.46 -4.39
CA GLU A 41 -0.76 -15.55 -5.49
C GLU A 41 -0.08 -14.23 -5.03
N GLY A 42 0.69 -14.29 -3.95
CA GLY A 42 1.44 -13.16 -3.41
C GLY A 42 2.74 -13.58 -2.75
N GLN A 43 3.56 -12.60 -2.44
CA GLN A 43 4.70 -12.75 -1.55
C GLN A 43 4.37 -12.16 -0.18
N PHE A 44 4.96 -12.73 0.86
CA PHE A 44 4.85 -12.20 2.21
C PHE A 44 6.14 -12.38 2.98
N SER A 45 6.35 -11.48 3.92
CA SER A 45 7.47 -11.48 4.86
C SER A 45 6.94 -11.15 6.25
N THR A 46 7.66 -11.53 7.29
CA THR A 46 7.31 -11.24 8.69
C THR A 46 8.43 -10.50 9.40
N ALA A 47 8.08 -9.52 10.20
CA ALA A 47 9.01 -8.78 11.03
C ALA A 47 8.46 -8.67 12.47
N ALA A 48 9.35 -8.65 13.45
CA ALA A 48 8.98 -8.33 14.83
C ALA A 48 8.84 -6.81 14.98
N VAL A 49 7.72 -6.36 15.53
CA VAL A 49 7.45 -4.95 15.81
C VAL A 49 6.76 -4.86 17.17
N ASN A 50 7.35 -4.13 18.10
CA ASN A 50 6.76 -3.81 19.41
C ASN A 50 6.19 -5.05 20.16
N GLY A 51 6.95 -6.15 20.16
CA GLY A 51 6.55 -7.41 20.82
C GLY A 51 5.52 -8.25 20.05
N GLY A 52 5.05 -7.76 18.91
CA GLY A 52 4.16 -8.49 18.00
C GLY A 52 4.82 -8.88 16.69
N SER A 53 4.03 -9.44 15.78
CA SER A 53 4.47 -9.81 14.42
C SER A 53 3.73 -8.98 13.38
N LEU A 54 4.46 -8.31 12.51
CA LEU A 54 3.95 -7.57 11.37
C LEU A 54 4.09 -8.42 10.09
N LEU A 55 2.98 -8.70 9.43
CA LEU A 55 2.94 -9.40 8.15
C LEU A 55 2.95 -8.36 7.01
N LEU A 56 3.95 -8.41 6.15
CA LEU A 56 4.08 -7.60 4.95
C LEU A 56 3.64 -8.44 3.75
N VAL A 57 2.74 -7.93 2.92
CA VAL A 57 2.14 -8.68 1.81
C VAL A 57 2.23 -7.89 0.51
N TRP A 58 2.84 -8.49 -0.51
CA TRP A 58 2.87 -8.03 -1.90
C TRP A 58 1.95 -8.93 -2.72
N PRO A 59 0.73 -8.51 -3.10
CA PRO A 59 -0.09 -9.25 -4.04
C PRO A 59 0.63 -9.33 -5.40
N LEU A 60 0.87 -10.55 -5.90
CA LEU A 60 1.47 -10.77 -7.23
C LEU A 60 0.40 -11.04 -8.30
N THR A 61 -0.84 -10.83 -7.96
CA THR A 61 -1.95 -10.67 -8.91
C THR A 61 -1.81 -9.33 -9.64
N PHE A 62 -2.48 -9.16 -10.78
CA PHE A 62 -2.64 -7.80 -11.30
C PHE A 62 -3.50 -6.96 -10.33
N MET A 63 -3.29 -5.63 -10.36
CA MET A 63 -3.89 -4.68 -9.44
C MET A 63 -5.40 -4.92 -9.19
N ASN A 64 -6.18 -5.12 -10.24
CA ASN A 64 -7.63 -5.34 -10.18
C ASN A 64 -8.06 -6.70 -9.59
N ASN A 65 -7.13 -7.54 -9.17
CA ASN A 65 -7.34 -8.85 -8.55
C ASN A 65 -6.63 -8.99 -7.18
N SER A 66 -6.25 -7.88 -6.55
CA SER A 66 -5.48 -7.91 -5.28
C SER A 66 -6.21 -8.62 -4.15
N GLY A 67 -7.53 -8.57 -4.14
CA GLY A 67 -8.37 -9.26 -3.15
C GLY A 67 -8.19 -10.79 -3.14
N ARG A 68 -7.89 -11.39 -4.30
CA ARG A 68 -7.63 -12.84 -4.42
C ARG A 68 -6.40 -13.30 -3.61
N CYS A 69 -5.44 -12.40 -3.40
CA CYS A 69 -4.28 -12.64 -2.53
C CYS A 69 -4.59 -12.26 -1.08
N VAL A 70 -5.13 -11.06 -0.88
CA VAL A 70 -5.20 -10.43 0.45
C VAL A 70 -6.22 -11.11 1.36
N GLN A 71 -7.40 -11.46 0.85
CA GLN A 71 -8.46 -12.06 1.65
C GLN A 71 -8.08 -13.47 2.18
N PRO A 72 -7.59 -14.43 1.38
CA PRO A 72 -7.19 -15.73 1.92
C PRO A 72 -5.92 -15.61 2.79
N MET A 73 -5.04 -14.64 2.55
CA MET A 73 -3.90 -14.37 3.41
C MET A 73 -4.36 -13.91 4.80
N ALA A 74 -5.28 -12.94 4.87
CA ALA A 74 -5.85 -12.46 6.12
C ALA A 74 -6.56 -13.59 6.89
N SER A 75 -7.36 -14.40 6.20
CA SER A 75 -8.05 -15.56 6.79
C SER A 75 -7.08 -16.58 7.36
N PHE A 76 -6.03 -16.94 6.63
CA PHE A 76 -5.03 -17.93 7.06
C PHE A 76 -4.28 -17.48 8.32
N TYR A 77 -3.90 -16.21 8.39
CA TYR A 77 -3.21 -15.65 9.54
C TYR A 77 -4.17 -15.12 10.63
N LYS A 78 -5.48 -15.34 10.47
CA LYS A 78 -6.54 -14.89 11.41
C LYS A 78 -6.46 -13.40 11.72
N VAL A 79 -6.16 -12.59 10.70
CA VAL A 79 -6.08 -11.13 10.81
C VAL A 79 -7.48 -10.53 10.72
N ASN A 80 -7.86 -9.69 11.68
CA ASN A 80 -9.09 -8.92 11.60
C ASN A 80 -8.89 -7.76 10.60
N HIS A 81 -9.58 -7.83 9.45
CA HIS A 81 -9.38 -6.85 8.37
C HIS A 81 -9.82 -5.42 8.73
N GLU A 82 -10.76 -5.26 9.66
CA GLU A 82 -11.24 -3.94 10.09
C GLU A 82 -10.27 -3.22 11.03
N GLN A 83 -9.45 -3.99 11.78
CA GLN A 83 -8.57 -3.45 12.82
C GLN A 83 -7.09 -3.58 12.46
N ASP A 84 -6.70 -4.71 11.83
CA ASP A 84 -5.33 -5.15 11.72
C ASP A 84 -4.81 -5.19 10.28
N VAL A 85 -5.55 -4.64 9.30
CA VAL A 85 -5.10 -4.49 7.91
C VAL A 85 -4.89 -3.02 7.57
N LEU A 86 -3.72 -2.71 7.01
CA LEU A 86 -3.42 -1.43 6.37
C LEU A 86 -3.06 -1.68 4.90
N VAL A 87 -3.76 -1.03 3.98
CA VAL A 87 -3.44 -1.03 2.55
C VAL A 87 -2.67 0.24 2.19
N VAL A 88 -1.52 0.10 1.54
CA VAL A 88 -0.68 1.20 1.05
C VAL A 88 -0.83 1.28 -0.47
N CYS A 89 -1.27 2.42 -0.99
CA CYS A 89 -1.54 2.60 -2.41
C CYS A 89 -1.31 4.04 -2.90
N ASP A 90 -1.18 4.18 -4.21
CA ASP A 90 -1.16 5.46 -4.92
C ASP A 90 -2.51 6.18 -4.89
N ASP A 91 -2.49 7.52 -5.09
CA ASP A 91 -3.68 8.35 -5.14
C ASP A 91 -3.52 9.53 -6.11
N LEU A 92 -4.31 9.54 -7.18
CA LEU A 92 -4.37 10.60 -8.19
C LEU A 92 -4.99 11.91 -7.69
N SER A 93 -5.73 11.88 -6.59
CA SER A 93 -6.41 13.07 -6.04
C SER A 93 -5.57 13.83 -5.02
N LEU A 94 -4.37 13.35 -4.71
CA LEU A 94 -3.44 13.97 -3.79
C LEU A 94 -2.21 14.52 -4.52
N PRO A 95 -1.70 15.69 -4.11
CA PRO A 95 -0.42 16.19 -4.60
C PRO A 95 0.68 15.16 -4.41
N LEU A 96 1.66 15.14 -5.33
CA LEU A 96 2.82 14.26 -5.27
C LEU A 96 3.52 14.35 -3.90
N GLY A 97 3.75 13.21 -3.30
CA GLY A 97 4.40 13.10 -2.00
C GLY A 97 3.48 13.25 -0.80
N LYS A 98 2.25 13.77 -0.97
CA LYS A 98 1.31 13.93 0.16
C LYS A 98 0.80 12.59 0.66
N LEU A 99 0.88 12.37 1.97
CA LEU A 99 0.34 11.20 2.64
C LEU A 99 -1.06 11.47 3.19
N ARG A 100 -1.94 10.46 3.14
CA ARG A 100 -3.27 10.53 3.74
C ARG A 100 -3.76 9.17 4.25
N PHE A 101 -3.99 9.10 5.55
CA PHE A 101 -4.65 7.96 6.18
C PHE A 101 -6.17 8.08 6.15
N ARG A 102 -6.85 6.94 6.01
CA ARG A 102 -8.29 6.80 6.22
C ARG A 102 -8.56 5.47 6.90
N ALA A 103 -9.45 5.45 7.90
CA ALA A 103 -9.85 4.22 8.59
C ALA A 103 -10.82 3.39 7.74
N SER A 104 -11.63 4.05 6.90
CA SER A 104 -12.68 3.43 6.09
C SER A 104 -13.03 4.28 4.88
N GLY A 105 -13.96 3.82 4.05
CA GLY A 105 -14.53 4.54 2.91
C GLY A 105 -14.26 3.86 1.57
N SER A 106 -14.71 4.49 0.48
CA SER A 106 -14.56 3.98 -0.88
C SER A 106 -13.09 3.92 -1.34
N ALA A 107 -12.85 3.19 -2.41
CA ALA A 107 -11.51 3.06 -2.99
C ALA A 107 -11.01 4.33 -3.70
N GLY A 108 -11.88 5.30 -4.00
CA GLY A 108 -11.51 6.53 -4.70
C GLY A 108 -10.91 6.30 -6.09
N GLY A 109 -11.38 5.27 -6.81
CA GLY A 109 -10.89 4.91 -8.15
C GLY A 109 -9.69 3.95 -8.16
N GLN A 110 -9.03 3.69 -7.04
CA GLN A 110 -7.91 2.75 -6.97
C GLN A 110 -8.42 1.30 -7.08
N LYS A 111 -8.06 0.62 -8.18
CA LYS A 111 -8.65 -0.68 -8.57
C LYS A 111 -8.28 -1.80 -7.58
N GLY A 112 -7.06 -1.82 -7.07
CA GLY A 112 -6.60 -2.84 -6.13
C GLY A 112 -7.28 -2.72 -4.76
N LEU A 113 -7.39 -1.50 -4.25
CA LEU A 113 -8.14 -1.25 -3.02
C LEU A 113 -9.61 -1.61 -3.19
N ASN A 114 -10.23 -1.28 -4.35
CA ASN A 114 -11.62 -1.65 -4.63
C ASN A 114 -11.84 -3.17 -4.59
N ASP A 115 -10.92 -3.93 -5.20
CA ASP A 115 -11.02 -5.40 -5.22
C ASP A 115 -10.83 -6.00 -3.81
N ILE A 116 -9.93 -5.44 -3.00
CA ILE A 116 -9.77 -5.83 -1.59
C ILE A 116 -11.03 -5.57 -0.78
N LEU A 117 -11.64 -4.36 -0.91
CA LEU A 117 -12.90 -4.03 -0.22
C LEU A 117 -14.02 -4.98 -0.61
N ARG A 118 -14.13 -5.33 -1.90
CA ARG A 118 -15.11 -6.32 -2.39
C ARG A 118 -14.84 -7.71 -1.81
N ALA A 119 -13.59 -8.16 -1.78
CA ALA A 119 -13.21 -9.47 -1.26
C ALA A 119 -13.48 -9.62 0.24
N PHE A 120 -13.33 -8.55 1.03
CA PHE A 120 -13.70 -8.52 2.44
C PHE A 120 -15.21 -8.28 2.68
N GLY A 121 -15.93 -7.78 1.69
CA GLY A 121 -17.34 -7.38 1.85
C GLY A 121 -17.52 -6.17 2.79
N SER A 122 -16.49 -5.36 2.97
CA SER A 122 -16.48 -4.25 3.93
C SER A 122 -15.71 -3.05 3.37
N GLN A 123 -16.16 -1.85 3.73
CA GLN A 123 -15.41 -0.61 3.48
C GLN A 123 -14.53 -0.20 4.68
N THR A 124 -14.59 -0.93 5.78
CA THR A 124 -13.80 -0.68 7.00
C THR A 124 -12.45 -1.40 6.88
N VAL A 125 -11.60 -0.88 6.02
CA VAL A 125 -10.20 -1.30 5.86
C VAL A 125 -9.35 -0.05 5.91
N ALA A 126 -8.38 0.03 6.82
CA ALA A 126 -7.49 1.18 6.89
C ALA A 126 -6.59 1.25 5.64
N ARG A 127 -6.36 2.48 5.14
CA ARG A 127 -5.46 2.71 4.02
C ARG A 127 -4.57 3.92 4.25
N LEU A 128 -3.33 3.80 3.79
CA LEU A 128 -2.40 4.90 3.56
C LEU A 128 -2.37 5.19 2.07
N ARG A 129 -2.81 6.37 1.69
CA ARG A 129 -2.82 6.88 0.32
C ARG A 129 -1.62 7.79 0.11
N ILE A 130 -0.86 7.57 -0.96
CA ILE A 130 0.33 8.34 -1.32
C ILE A 130 0.03 9.11 -2.60
N GLY A 131 0.07 10.42 -2.55
CA GLY A 131 -0.19 11.29 -3.68
C GLY A 131 0.84 11.10 -4.80
N ILE A 132 0.34 11.05 -6.01
CA ILE A 132 1.14 10.93 -7.24
C ILE A 132 0.81 12.03 -8.27
N ASP A 133 0.09 13.08 -7.85
CA ASP A 133 -0.55 14.11 -8.67
C ASP A 133 -1.65 13.58 -9.58
N PRO A 134 -2.58 14.43 -10.02
CA PRO A 134 -3.58 14.08 -11.02
C PRO A 134 -2.92 13.84 -12.39
N ALA A 135 -3.50 12.92 -13.17
CA ALA A 135 -3.08 12.75 -14.55
C ALA A 135 -3.27 14.07 -15.33
N PRO A 136 -2.33 14.44 -16.21
CA PRO A 136 -2.51 15.57 -17.09
C PRO A 136 -3.80 15.44 -17.91
N PRO A 137 -4.50 16.53 -18.26
CA PRO A 137 -5.83 16.47 -18.91
C PRO A 137 -5.89 15.65 -20.20
N GLN A 138 -4.76 15.52 -20.92
CA GLN A 138 -4.66 14.76 -22.17
C GLN A 138 -4.26 13.28 -21.97
N TRP A 139 -4.04 12.83 -20.74
CA TRP A 139 -3.60 11.46 -20.43
C TRP A 139 -4.74 10.63 -19.88
N ASP A 140 -4.80 9.37 -20.29
CA ASP A 140 -5.62 8.39 -19.59
C ASP A 140 -5.03 8.10 -18.20
N ALA A 141 -5.89 8.06 -17.19
CA ALA A 141 -5.47 7.84 -15.80
C ALA A 141 -4.76 6.48 -15.61
N ALA A 142 -5.19 5.44 -16.36
CA ALA A 142 -4.55 4.12 -16.29
C ALA A 142 -3.14 4.15 -16.87
N ASP A 143 -2.93 4.85 -17.98
CA ASP A 143 -1.60 5.02 -18.57
C ASP A 143 -0.68 5.84 -17.65
N TYR A 144 -1.22 6.89 -17.01
CA TYR A 144 -0.45 7.72 -16.09
C TYR A 144 0.05 6.94 -14.87
N VAL A 145 -0.79 6.15 -14.22
CA VAL A 145 -0.37 5.36 -13.04
C VAL A 145 0.60 4.25 -13.40
N LEU A 146 0.55 3.72 -14.63
CA LEU A 146 1.48 2.73 -15.15
C LEU A 146 2.79 3.36 -15.67
N GLY A 147 2.85 4.68 -15.77
CA GLY A 147 4.07 5.43 -16.08
C GLY A 147 5.00 5.53 -14.86
N ARG A 148 6.31 5.62 -15.15
CA ARG A 148 7.31 5.90 -14.12
C ARG A 148 7.26 7.37 -13.71
N PHE A 149 7.72 7.66 -12.49
CA PHE A 149 7.98 9.04 -12.08
C PHE A 149 9.03 9.67 -13.01
N ARG A 150 8.83 10.93 -13.37
CA ARG A 150 9.82 11.71 -14.13
C ARG A 150 11.06 11.95 -13.26
N GLU A 151 12.15 12.33 -13.88
CA GLU A 151 13.43 12.56 -13.19
C GLU A 151 13.29 13.60 -12.07
N GLU A 152 12.55 14.68 -12.33
CA GLU A 152 12.27 15.72 -11.32
C GLU A 152 11.27 15.31 -10.24
N GLU A 153 10.40 14.31 -10.49
CA GLU A 153 9.42 13.80 -9.53
C GLU A 153 10.02 12.73 -8.59
N ARG A 154 11.00 11.98 -9.09
CA ARG A 154 11.55 10.82 -8.37
C ARG A 154 12.08 11.16 -6.98
N PRO A 155 12.85 12.25 -6.76
CA PRO A 155 13.30 12.62 -5.42
C PRO A 155 12.17 12.87 -4.45
N VAL A 156 11.05 13.49 -4.90
CA VAL A 156 9.86 13.72 -4.05
C VAL A 156 9.18 12.40 -3.72
N ALA A 157 9.05 11.50 -4.69
CA ALA A 157 8.49 10.18 -4.46
C ALA A 157 9.36 9.35 -3.49
N ASP A 158 10.69 9.43 -3.58
CA ASP A 158 11.61 8.73 -2.66
C ASP A 158 11.46 9.21 -1.21
N VAL A 159 11.28 10.52 -1.01
CA VAL A 159 10.99 11.11 0.31
C VAL A 159 9.63 10.60 0.81
N ALA A 160 8.60 10.61 -0.04
CA ALA A 160 7.28 10.11 0.32
C ALA A 160 7.29 8.63 0.70
N VAL A 161 8.05 7.79 -0.01
CA VAL A 161 8.24 6.37 0.33
C VAL A 161 8.93 6.22 1.68
N ALA A 162 9.92 7.07 1.99
CA ALA A 162 10.59 7.06 3.30
C ALA A 162 9.62 7.46 4.42
N GLU A 163 8.88 8.56 4.25
CA GLU A 163 7.88 9.02 5.21
C GLU A 163 6.72 8.01 5.39
N ALA A 164 6.24 7.41 4.30
CA ALA A 164 5.22 6.36 4.35
C ALA A 164 5.70 5.13 5.14
N THR A 165 6.98 4.78 5.02
CA THR A 165 7.59 3.69 5.81
C THR A 165 7.52 3.98 7.31
N GLU A 166 7.87 5.19 7.76
CA GLU A 166 7.74 5.61 9.16
C GLU A 166 6.28 5.69 9.62
N ALA A 167 5.40 6.15 8.71
CA ALA A 167 3.97 6.23 8.97
C ALA A 167 3.33 4.84 9.17
N VAL A 168 3.74 3.83 8.40
CA VAL A 168 3.32 2.43 8.57
C VAL A 168 3.78 1.89 9.94
N LEU A 169 5.02 2.17 10.37
CA LEU A 169 5.50 1.79 11.71
C LEU A 169 4.71 2.47 12.83
N SER A 170 4.37 3.75 12.63
CA SER A 170 3.50 4.48 13.55
C SER A 170 2.10 3.86 13.63
N TRP A 171 1.53 3.43 12.50
CA TRP A 171 0.25 2.70 12.49
C TRP A 171 0.33 1.38 13.24
N ALA A 172 1.37 0.59 12.99
CA ALA A 172 1.54 -0.71 13.64
C ALA A 172 1.72 -0.63 15.18
N THR A 173 2.16 0.52 15.68
CA THR A 173 2.43 0.71 17.13
C THR A 173 1.41 1.59 17.84
N ARG A 174 0.76 2.52 17.13
CA ARG A 174 -0.11 3.57 17.71
C ARG A 174 -1.51 3.63 17.11
N GLY A 175 -1.76 2.83 16.07
CA GLY A 175 -3.07 2.69 15.43
C GLY A 175 -3.46 3.84 14.50
N ILE A 176 -4.63 3.66 13.86
CA ILE A 176 -5.08 4.51 12.75
C ILE A 176 -5.43 5.95 13.17
N ALA A 177 -6.05 6.14 14.35
CA ALA A 177 -6.45 7.46 14.83
C ALA A 177 -5.24 8.38 15.03
N PHE A 178 -4.17 7.86 15.63
CA PHE A 178 -2.92 8.59 15.78
C PHE A 178 -2.34 9.01 14.42
N CYS A 179 -2.32 8.07 13.47
CA CYS A 179 -1.76 8.34 12.14
C CYS A 179 -2.58 9.39 11.37
N MET A 180 -3.91 9.34 11.46
CA MET A 180 -4.77 10.34 10.84
C MET A 180 -4.50 11.74 11.39
N ASN A 181 -4.29 11.88 12.70
CA ASN A 181 -4.01 13.18 13.33
C ASN A 181 -2.61 13.69 12.96
N LYS A 182 -1.63 12.81 12.85
CA LYS A 182 -0.23 13.18 12.62
C LYS A 182 0.11 13.46 11.15
N PHE A 183 -0.44 12.68 10.21
CA PHE A 183 0.02 12.66 8.82
C PHE A 183 -1.00 13.23 7.81
N ASN A 184 -2.23 13.57 8.22
CA ASN A 184 -3.24 14.12 7.32
C ASN A 184 -3.22 15.65 7.20
N GLY A 185 -2.30 16.31 7.89
CA GLY A 185 -2.16 17.76 7.92
C GLY A 185 -1.74 18.38 6.59
#